data_bcc3558c92e7adb18717ec78d1086fee
#
_entry.id   bcc3558c92e7adb18717ec78d1086fee
#
_cell.length_a   1.000
_cell.length_b   1.000
_cell.length_c   1.000
_cell.angle_alpha   90.00
_cell.angle_beta   90.00
_cell.angle_gamma   90.00
#
_symmetry.space_group_name_H-M   'P 1'
#
loop_
_entity.id
_entity.type
_entity.pdbx_description
1 polymer ?
#
loop_
_entity_poly.entity_id
_entity_poly.type
_entity_poly.pdbx_seq_one_letter_code
_entity_poly.pdbx_strand_id
1 'polypeptide(L)'
;DLEAYRRVKLSAGSGSQVEYADAGEACIGITAAKAAQGEHISVDLKTSGRTFKMVAAGAISVGGNFYGANDGKISAVVSGSIIGKALEASTSDAEVIEGLFA
;
A
#
# COMPACT_ATOMS: atom_id res chain seq x y z
N ASP A 1 8.85 5.44 -11.74
CA ASP A 1 9.55 4.55 -10.81
C ASP A 1 8.65 4.17 -9.64
N LEU A 2 8.75 2.92 -9.19
CA LEU A 2 7.98 2.41 -8.06
C LEU A 2 8.92 1.94 -6.96
N GLU A 3 8.65 2.36 -5.73
CA GLU A 3 9.37 1.91 -4.54
C GLU A 3 8.75 0.63 -4.01
N ALA A 4 9.47 -0.09 -3.14
CA ALA A 4 8.97 -1.32 -2.50
C ALA A 4 7.89 -1.01 -1.46
N TYR A 5 7.03 -2.01 -1.21
CA TYR A 5 5.99 -2.00 -0.17
C TYR A 5 4.95 -0.89 -0.33
N ARG A 6 4.65 -0.51 -1.56
CA ARG A 6 3.63 0.48 -1.88
C ARG A 6 2.42 -0.17 -2.52
N ARG A 7 1.23 0.35 -2.22
CA ARG A 7 -0.01 -0.09 -2.87
C ARG A 7 -0.02 0.38 -4.31
N VAL A 8 -0.43 -0.50 -5.22
CA VAL A 8 -0.52 -0.18 -6.64
C VAL A 8 -1.88 -0.57 -7.20
N LYS A 9 -2.25 0.09 -8.30
CA LYS A 9 -3.44 -0.23 -9.09
C LYS A 9 -3.03 -0.39 -10.54
N LEU A 10 -3.91 -0.95 -11.37
CA LEU A 10 -3.65 -1.02 -12.81
C LEU A 10 -3.70 0.39 -13.40
N SER A 11 -2.75 0.69 -14.28
CA SER A 11 -2.75 1.98 -14.97
C SER A 11 -3.92 2.08 -15.93
N ALA A 12 -4.53 3.25 -15.99
CA ALA A 12 -5.65 3.49 -16.89
C ALA A 12 -5.21 3.27 -18.35
N GLY A 13 -6.02 2.50 -19.09
CA GLY A 13 -5.75 2.22 -20.50
C GLY A 13 -4.70 1.16 -20.76
N SER A 14 -4.15 0.50 -19.73
CA SER A 14 -3.16 -0.56 -19.91
C SER A 14 -3.35 -1.66 -18.87
N GLY A 15 -3.68 -2.85 -19.31
CA GLY A 15 -3.89 -3.99 -18.42
C GLY A 15 -2.62 -4.64 -17.89
N SER A 16 -1.44 -4.21 -18.35
CA SER A 16 -0.16 -4.81 -17.97
C SER A 16 0.75 -3.88 -17.18
N GLN A 17 0.30 -2.65 -16.90
CA GLN A 17 1.08 -1.68 -16.16
C GLN A 17 0.39 -1.33 -14.84
N VAL A 18 1.20 -1.00 -13.84
CA VAL A 18 0.70 -0.59 -12.52
C VAL A 18 1.25 0.77 -12.15
N GLU A 19 0.51 1.48 -11.30
CA GLU A 19 0.92 2.76 -10.76
C GLU A 19 0.52 2.83 -9.29
N TYR A 20 1.02 3.81 -8.55
CA TYR A 20 0.64 3.97 -7.15
C TYR A 20 -0.87 4.18 -7.02
N ALA A 21 -1.46 3.53 -6.03
CA ALA A 21 -2.83 3.83 -5.62
C ALA A 21 -2.77 5.00 -4.62
N ASP A 22 -3.46 6.08 -4.93
CA ASP A 22 -3.51 7.27 -4.09
C ASP A 22 -4.61 7.19 -3.03
N ALA A 23 -4.75 8.23 -2.23
CA ALA A 23 -5.74 8.29 -1.15
C ALA A 23 -7.15 8.02 -1.69
N GLY A 24 -7.87 7.13 -1.02
CA GLY A 24 -9.24 6.76 -1.39
C GLY A 24 -9.36 5.82 -2.58
N GLU A 25 -8.27 5.46 -3.23
CA GLU A 25 -8.29 4.55 -4.37
C GLU A 25 -8.11 3.09 -3.96
N ALA A 26 -8.78 2.20 -4.67
CA ALA A 26 -8.58 0.76 -4.47
C ALA A 26 -7.24 0.32 -5.06
N CYS A 27 -6.64 -0.70 -4.47
CA CYS A 27 -5.38 -1.27 -4.96
C CYS A 27 -5.57 -2.74 -5.32
N ILE A 28 -4.69 -3.26 -6.19
CA ILE A 28 -4.67 -4.68 -6.54
C ILE A 28 -3.66 -5.46 -5.70
N GLY A 29 -2.68 -4.78 -5.13
CA GLY A 29 -1.63 -5.43 -4.35
C GLY A 29 -0.56 -4.46 -3.91
N ILE A 30 0.55 -5.03 -3.44
CA ILE A 30 1.69 -4.30 -2.88
C ILE A 30 2.94 -4.65 -3.68
N THR A 31 3.76 -3.66 -4.01
CA THR A 31 5.03 -3.92 -4.69
C THR A 31 5.97 -4.69 -3.77
N ALA A 32 6.63 -5.72 -4.33
CA ALA A 32 7.59 -6.53 -3.56
C ALA A 32 9.00 -5.95 -3.61
N ALA A 33 9.31 -5.11 -4.61
CA ALA A 33 10.62 -4.54 -4.80
C ALA A 33 10.53 -3.23 -5.58
N LYS A 34 11.61 -2.46 -5.53
CA LYS A 34 11.73 -1.23 -6.32
C LYS A 34 11.93 -1.57 -7.79
N ALA A 35 11.30 -0.80 -8.68
CA ALA A 35 11.48 -0.93 -10.12
C ALA A 35 11.46 0.44 -10.79
N ALA A 36 12.28 0.61 -11.82
CA ALA A 36 12.26 1.80 -12.67
C ALA A 36 11.14 1.66 -13.71
N GLN A 37 10.75 2.78 -14.29
CA GLN A 37 9.75 2.80 -15.36
C GLN A 37 10.22 1.91 -16.52
N GLY A 38 9.32 1.06 -17.00
CA GLY A 38 9.62 0.13 -18.07
C GLY A 38 10.21 -1.21 -17.64
N GLU A 39 10.56 -1.36 -16.36
CA GLU A 39 11.02 -2.63 -15.81
C GLU A 39 9.85 -3.48 -15.35
N HIS A 40 10.05 -4.79 -15.35
CA HIS A 40 9.10 -5.70 -14.72
C HIS A 40 9.18 -5.56 -13.21
N ILE A 41 8.02 -5.59 -12.56
CA ILE A 41 7.94 -5.49 -11.10
C ILE A 41 7.10 -6.63 -10.54
N SER A 42 7.54 -7.19 -9.42
CA SER A 42 6.74 -8.16 -8.68
C SER A 42 5.73 -7.45 -7.81
N VAL A 43 4.48 -7.90 -7.90
CA VAL A 43 3.37 -7.36 -7.09
C VAL A 43 2.74 -8.51 -6.34
N ASP A 44 2.73 -8.42 -5.00
CA ASP A 44 1.99 -9.37 -4.17
C ASP A 44 0.53 -8.97 -4.19
N LEU A 45 -0.31 -9.81 -4.77
CA LEU A 45 -1.72 -9.51 -4.91
C LEU A 45 -2.41 -9.45 -3.55
N LYS A 46 -3.33 -8.52 -3.42
CA LYS A 46 -4.10 -8.31 -2.20
C LYS A 46 -4.92 -9.55 -1.87
N THR A 47 -4.73 -10.08 -0.66
CA THR A 47 -5.43 -11.28 -0.17
C THR A 47 -5.82 -11.05 1.28
N SER A 48 -7.10 -11.24 1.60
CA SER A 48 -7.61 -11.13 2.97
C SER A 48 -6.98 -12.21 3.85
N GLY A 49 -6.65 -11.86 5.10
CA GLY A 49 -6.07 -12.78 6.07
C GLY A 49 -4.58 -13.00 5.94
N ARG A 50 -3.93 -12.33 5.00
CA ARG A 50 -2.49 -12.44 4.79
C ARG A 50 -1.80 -11.14 5.22
N THR A 51 -0.58 -11.23 5.76
CA THR A 51 0.19 -10.06 6.17
C THR A 51 1.09 -9.55 5.04
N PHE A 52 1.28 -8.24 4.98
CA PHE A 52 2.11 -7.58 3.99
C PHE A 52 2.91 -6.48 4.65
N LYS A 53 4.11 -6.21 4.14
CA LYS A 53 4.86 -5.01 4.51
C LYS A 53 4.33 -3.83 3.70
N MET A 54 4.13 -2.71 4.36
CA MET A 54 3.55 -1.51 3.75
C MET A 54 4.25 -0.27 4.30
N VAL A 55 4.28 0.79 3.50
CA VAL A 55 4.89 2.06 3.91
C VAL A 55 3.81 2.97 4.50
N ALA A 56 4.03 3.42 5.72
CA ALA A 56 3.11 4.31 6.41
C ALA A 56 3.36 5.78 6.04
N ALA A 57 2.29 6.55 5.96
CA ALA A 57 2.34 8.00 5.70
C ALA A 57 2.11 8.78 7.00
N GLY A 58 2.75 8.37 8.08
CA GLY A 58 2.61 8.99 9.39
C GLY A 58 2.33 7.99 10.49
N ALA A 59 1.91 8.44 11.64
CA ALA A 59 1.69 7.59 12.80
C ALA A 59 0.45 6.70 12.64
N ILE A 60 0.62 5.40 12.89
CA ILE A 60 -0.47 4.43 12.92
C ILE A 60 -0.28 3.58 14.17
N SER A 61 -1.35 3.35 14.94
CA SER A 61 -1.30 2.53 16.14
C SER A 61 -1.45 1.05 15.82
N VAL A 62 -0.83 0.19 16.63
CA VAL A 62 -1.01 -1.27 16.53
C VAL A 62 -2.49 -1.61 16.69
N GLY A 63 -3.00 -2.44 15.80
CA GLY A 63 -4.40 -2.83 15.78
C GLY A 63 -5.35 -1.77 15.23
N GLY A 64 -4.84 -0.59 14.87
CA GLY A 64 -5.64 0.45 14.27
C GLY A 64 -5.98 0.15 12.82
N ASN A 65 -7.13 0.63 12.35
CA ASN A 65 -7.48 0.54 10.95
C ASN A 65 -6.62 1.49 10.14
N PHE A 66 -6.27 1.09 8.93
CA PHE A 66 -5.57 1.99 8.02
C PHE A 66 -6.32 2.15 6.71
N TYR A 67 -6.05 3.25 6.04
CA TYR A 67 -6.69 3.66 4.80
C TYR A 67 -5.62 3.97 3.77
N GLY A 68 -6.01 4.16 2.53
CA GLY A 68 -5.08 4.55 1.48
C GLY A 68 -4.60 5.98 1.63
N ALA A 69 -3.30 6.19 1.46
CA ALA A 69 -2.69 7.51 1.36
C ALA A 69 -2.04 7.66 -0.02
N ASN A 70 -1.62 8.88 -0.35
CA ASN A 70 -0.98 9.14 -1.64
C ASN A 70 0.34 8.38 -1.79
N ASP A 71 0.76 8.17 -3.02
CA ASP A 71 1.99 7.47 -3.39
C ASP A 71 2.03 6.01 -2.89
N GLY A 72 0.87 5.38 -2.81
CA GLY A 72 0.77 3.98 -2.42
C GLY A 72 1.02 3.69 -0.95
N LYS A 73 1.04 4.71 -0.10
CA LYS A 73 1.23 4.56 1.34
C LYS A 73 -0.09 4.24 2.04
N ILE A 74 0.00 3.92 3.33
CA ILE A 74 -1.17 3.72 4.20
C ILE A 74 -1.19 4.76 5.31
N SER A 75 -2.36 5.06 5.85
CA SER A 75 -2.54 6.13 6.84
C SER A 75 -3.66 5.79 7.82
N ALA A 76 -3.59 6.36 9.02
CA ALA A 76 -4.69 6.30 9.98
C ALA A 76 -5.79 7.32 9.66
N VAL A 77 -5.54 8.25 8.74
CA VAL A 77 -6.52 9.25 8.34
C VAL A 77 -7.58 8.60 7.43
N VAL A 78 -8.84 8.77 7.78
CA VAL A 78 -9.95 8.19 7.01
C VAL A 78 -9.95 8.74 5.58
N SER A 79 -9.91 7.83 4.61
CA SER A 79 -9.94 8.17 3.19
C SER A 79 -10.47 6.97 2.42
N GLY A 80 -11.70 7.05 1.97
CA GLY A 80 -12.36 5.92 1.33
C GLY A 80 -12.67 4.80 2.31
N SER A 81 -12.61 3.56 1.83
CA SER A 81 -12.89 2.38 2.65
C SER A 81 -11.68 1.95 3.46
N ILE A 82 -11.94 1.27 4.58
CA ILE A 82 -10.87 0.64 5.38
C ILE A 82 -10.15 -0.39 4.50
N ILE A 83 -8.81 -0.32 4.49
CA ILE A 83 -7.99 -1.29 3.75
C ILE A 83 -7.61 -2.47 4.64
N GLY A 84 -7.31 -2.22 5.91
CA GLY A 84 -6.95 -3.28 6.82
C GLY A 84 -6.59 -2.77 8.20
N LYS A 85 -5.85 -3.60 8.96
CA LYS A 85 -5.39 -3.28 10.31
C LYS A 85 -3.88 -3.37 10.39
N ALA A 86 -3.27 -2.44 11.11
CA ALA A 86 -1.83 -2.43 11.34
C ALA A 86 -1.45 -3.47 12.39
N LEU A 87 -0.45 -4.29 12.09
CA LEU A 87 0.11 -5.24 13.04
C LEU A 87 1.32 -4.69 13.78
N GLU A 88 1.87 -3.60 13.30
CA GLU A 88 2.96 -2.86 13.92
C GLU A 88 2.59 -1.39 13.98
N ALA A 89 3.18 -0.65 14.92
CA ALA A 89 2.98 0.79 15.00
C ALA A 89 4.00 1.52 14.11
N SER A 90 3.58 2.66 13.56
CA SER A 90 4.50 3.61 12.95
C SER A 90 4.40 4.94 13.70
N THR A 91 5.49 5.71 13.71
CA THR A 91 5.55 7.01 14.39
C THR A 91 5.83 8.16 13.42
N SER A 92 6.27 7.86 12.20
CA SER A 92 6.63 8.89 11.23
C SER A 92 6.35 8.42 9.80
N ASP A 93 6.39 9.38 8.88
CA ASP A 93 6.23 9.10 7.45
C ASP A 93 7.34 8.19 6.94
N ALA A 94 6.99 7.36 5.97
CA ALA A 94 7.90 6.45 5.25
C ALA A 94 8.43 5.27 6.08
N GLU A 95 7.88 4.99 7.25
CA GLU A 95 8.21 3.76 7.98
C GLU A 95 7.55 2.55 7.32
N VAL A 96 8.29 1.43 7.30
CA VAL A 96 7.75 0.15 6.82
C VAL A 96 7.20 -0.62 8.00
N ILE A 97 5.93 -0.98 7.92
CA ILE A 97 5.25 -1.76 8.97
C ILE A 97 4.52 -2.93 8.34
N GLU A 98 4.17 -3.93 9.15
CA GLU A 98 3.30 -5.01 8.70
C GLU A 98 1.85 -4.65 8.90
N GLY A 99 1.04 -4.96 7.89
CA GLY A 99 -0.40 -4.78 7.93
C GLY A 99 -1.13 -6.01 7.41
N LEU A 100 -2.40 -6.12 7.79
CA LEU A 100 -3.28 -7.21 7.39
C LEU A 100 -4.41 -6.61 6.56
N PHE A 101 -4.62 -7.12 5.35
CA PHE A 101 -5.76 -6.69 4.54
C PHE A 101 -7.08 -7.18 5.15
N ALA A 102 -8.04 -6.31 5.12
CA ALA A 102 -9.39 -6.63 5.58
C ALA A 102 -10.11 -7.56 4.60
#